data_44523b5a7a66682e1d1e69a8942228f9
#
_entry.id   44523b5a7a66682e1d1e69a8942228f9
#
_cell.length_a   1.000
_cell.length_b   1.000
_cell.length_c   1.000
_cell.angle_alpha   90.00
_cell.angle_beta   90.00
_cell.angle_gamma   90.00
#
_symmetry.space_group_name_H-M   'P 1'
#
loop_
_entity.id
_entity.type
_entity.pdbx_description
1 polymer ?
#
loop_
_entity_poly.entity_id
_entity_poly.type
_entity_poly.pdbx_seq_one_letter_code
_entity_poly.pdbx_strand_id
1 'polypeptide(L)'
;MKLTAMKFRSIACAIIGFVLLATQTHAQVVSPASITIDDNRIKAKLALSLLTEVDLTLEFENSIGLNTDSIEITAELIDPTDISIVNRLPSTLTNAISGFPVLVSISPKADAGFGFEGPAMVELYTKAVHYDPAVPLRLFTSHDNGTFEDITTLTSSGSFRARGSTGRFSDFIILLDTRSPATIINNKVNDLRNTLTANQYSVDAALYTALDASVSNIAHAVSGLDYAAAMVIVDHAISVAENADGAQLPNVWRSSGDIVNVQGELLTQLKTLRYSLRIL
;
A
#
# COMPACT_ATOMS: atom_id res chain seq x y z
N MET A 1 93.25 14.42 10.10
CA MET A 1 92.18 13.91 9.26
C MET A 1 90.89 13.84 10.07
N LYS A 2 89.99 14.86 9.95
CA LYS A 2 88.76 14.97 10.73
C LYS A 2 87.61 14.45 9.90
N LEU A 3 86.93 13.38 10.35
CA LEU A 3 85.69 12.89 9.73
C LEU A 3 84.51 13.69 10.30
N THR A 4 83.79 14.31 9.38
CA THR A 4 82.59 15.08 9.68
C THR A 4 81.39 14.13 9.68
N ALA A 5 80.66 14.01 10.80
CA ALA A 5 79.43 13.20 10.94
C ALA A 5 78.27 13.94 10.32
N MET A 6 77.61 13.33 9.34
CA MET A 6 76.41 13.80 8.68
C MET A 6 75.18 13.34 9.50
N LYS A 7 74.42 14.31 10.05
CA LYS A 7 73.18 14.07 10.76
C LYS A 7 72.00 13.84 9.75
N PHE A 8 71.46 12.63 9.71
CA PHE A 8 70.19 12.34 9.04
C PHE A 8 69.04 12.90 9.87
N ARG A 9 68.28 13.82 9.33
CA ARG A 9 66.99 14.26 9.87
C ARG A 9 65.88 13.35 9.31
N SER A 10 65.30 12.52 10.18
CA SER A 10 64.09 11.74 9.89
C SER A 10 62.91 12.69 9.82
N ILE A 11 62.29 12.75 8.65
CA ILE A 11 60.98 13.41 8.44
C ILE A 11 59.92 12.35 8.74
N ALA A 12 59.24 12.49 9.85
CA ALA A 12 58.04 11.68 10.16
C ALA A 12 56.85 12.28 9.38
N CYS A 13 56.39 11.61 8.33
CA CYS A 13 55.13 11.88 7.69
C CYS A 13 53.98 11.34 8.60
N ALA A 14 53.27 12.23 9.27
CA ALA A 14 52.01 11.93 9.92
C ALA A 14 50.90 11.76 8.86
N ILE A 15 50.50 10.53 8.58
CA ILE A 15 49.30 10.22 7.77
C ILE A 15 48.12 10.43 8.71
N ILE A 16 47.40 11.55 8.55
CA ILE A 16 46.11 11.77 9.21
C ILE A 16 45.08 10.97 8.37
N GLY A 17 44.75 9.78 8.88
CA GLY A 17 43.66 9.00 8.35
C GLY A 17 42.33 9.67 8.67
N PHE A 18 41.66 10.26 7.67
CA PHE A 18 40.27 10.70 7.76
C PHE A 18 39.40 9.45 7.80
N VAL A 19 38.97 9.02 8.97
CA VAL A 19 37.91 8.02 9.10
C VAL A 19 36.59 8.73 8.79
N LEU A 20 36.09 8.57 7.56
CA LEU A 20 34.73 8.89 7.21
C LEU A 20 33.83 7.93 7.98
N LEU A 21 33.31 8.38 9.12
CA LEU A 21 32.16 7.77 9.78
C LEU A 21 30.97 7.99 8.85
N ALA A 22 30.65 7.00 8.03
CA ALA A 22 29.35 6.93 7.37
C ALA A 22 28.30 6.80 8.48
N THR A 23 27.71 7.90 8.88
CA THR A 23 26.48 7.89 9.69
C THR A 23 25.41 7.29 8.80
N GLN A 24 25.05 6.05 9.07
CA GLN A 24 23.82 5.49 8.52
C GLN A 24 22.68 6.31 9.12
N THR A 25 22.11 7.20 8.33
CA THR A 25 20.85 7.85 8.67
C THR A 25 19.77 6.77 8.60
N HIS A 26 19.50 6.13 9.73
CA HIS A 26 18.30 5.32 9.85
C HIS A 26 17.11 6.23 9.56
N ALA A 27 16.18 5.76 8.72
CA ALA A 27 14.92 6.44 8.48
C ALA A 27 14.24 6.70 9.82
N GLN A 28 13.91 7.96 10.10
CA GLN A 28 13.25 8.31 11.35
C GLN A 28 11.79 7.90 11.26
N VAL A 29 11.39 6.89 12.02
CA VAL A 29 9.99 6.51 12.19
C VAL A 29 9.32 7.52 13.11
N VAL A 30 8.18 8.06 12.66
CA VAL A 30 7.39 9.02 13.43
C VAL A 30 6.01 8.47 13.76
N SER A 31 5.54 8.74 14.98
CA SER A 31 4.14 8.53 15.36
C SER A 31 3.30 9.76 14.98
N PRO A 32 1.96 9.63 14.91
CA PRO A 32 1.09 10.76 14.60
C PRO A 32 1.28 11.94 15.55
N ALA A 33 1.41 13.15 15.00
CA ALA A 33 1.37 14.41 15.76
C ALA A 33 -0.03 14.66 16.37
N SER A 34 -1.06 14.13 15.71
CA SER A 34 -2.42 14.03 16.26
C SER A 34 -3.14 12.82 15.69
N ILE A 35 -3.96 12.19 16.52
CA ILE A 35 -4.85 11.10 16.15
C ILE A 35 -6.22 11.34 16.75
N THR A 36 -7.27 11.13 15.96
CA THR A 36 -8.66 11.17 16.40
C THR A 36 -9.34 9.89 15.94
N ILE A 37 -10.00 9.23 16.86
CA ILE A 37 -10.83 8.05 16.58
C ILE A 37 -12.27 8.43 16.92
N ASP A 38 -13.16 8.26 15.96
CA ASP A 38 -14.57 8.60 16.06
C ASP A 38 -15.37 7.46 15.42
N ASP A 39 -16.09 6.70 16.22
CA ASP A 39 -16.80 5.47 15.84
C ASP A 39 -15.95 4.52 14.96
N ASN A 40 -16.26 4.49 13.66
CA ASN A 40 -15.61 3.65 12.67
C ASN A 40 -14.57 4.40 11.83
N ARG A 41 -14.03 5.53 12.34
CA ARG A 41 -13.08 6.36 11.60
C ARG A 41 -11.87 6.73 12.42
N ILE A 42 -10.71 6.66 11.77
CA ILE A 42 -9.46 7.22 12.28
C ILE A 42 -9.02 8.37 11.38
N LYS A 43 -8.60 9.47 11.99
CA LYS A 43 -7.84 10.53 11.32
C LYS A 43 -6.53 10.72 12.05
N ALA A 44 -5.42 10.64 11.34
CA ALA A 44 -4.09 10.82 11.89
C ALA A 44 -3.29 11.80 11.03
N LYS A 45 -2.55 12.69 11.69
CA LYS A 45 -1.63 13.61 11.05
C LYS A 45 -0.20 13.16 11.36
N LEU A 46 0.57 12.87 10.31
CA LEU A 46 1.93 12.37 10.37
C LEU A 46 2.87 13.46 9.84
N ALA A 47 3.69 14.05 10.69
CA ALA A 47 4.63 15.12 10.36
C ALA A 47 6.05 14.53 10.32
N LEU A 48 6.58 14.26 9.12
CA LEU A 48 7.90 13.67 8.92
C LEU A 48 8.99 14.72 8.83
N SER A 49 8.67 15.92 8.32
CA SER A 49 9.57 17.07 8.26
C SER A 49 8.74 18.37 8.21
N LEU A 50 9.42 19.52 8.18
CA LEU A 50 8.75 20.83 8.01
C LEU A 50 7.97 20.95 6.69
N LEU A 51 8.34 20.15 5.67
CA LEU A 51 7.74 20.20 4.33
C LEU A 51 6.97 18.93 3.96
N THR A 52 7.10 17.87 4.76
CA THR A 52 6.50 16.57 4.47
C THR A 52 5.53 16.17 5.57
N GLU A 53 4.26 16.30 5.27
CA GLU A 53 3.14 15.95 6.15
C GLU A 53 2.16 15.07 5.38
N VAL A 54 1.57 14.10 6.07
CA VAL A 54 0.52 13.22 5.57
C VAL A 54 -0.66 13.26 6.51
N ASP A 55 -1.84 13.53 5.96
CA ASP A 55 -3.09 13.26 6.63
C ASP A 55 -3.59 11.88 6.19
N LEU A 56 -3.66 10.95 7.12
CA LEU A 56 -4.24 9.63 6.94
C LEU A 56 -5.68 9.64 7.41
N THR A 57 -6.58 9.09 6.61
CA THR A 57 -7.94 8.74 7.03
C THR A 57 -8.18 7.25 6.79
N LEU A 58 -8.68 6.56 7.82
CA LEU A 58 -9.21 5.19 7.71
C LEU A 58 -10.70 5.24 8.04
N GLU A 59 -11.50 4.54 7.24
CA GLU A 59 -12.94 4.39 7.50
C GLU A 59 -13.33 2.93 7.36
N PHE A 60 -14.10 2.43 8.33
CA PHE A 60 -14.64 1.09 8.36
C PHE A 60 -16.16 1.17 8.24
N GLU A 61 -16.76 0.18 7.60
CA GLU A 61 -18.22 0.07 7.60
C GLU A 61 -18.73 -0.28 9.01
N ASN A 62 -18.13 -1.32 9.60
CA ASN A 62 -18.34 -1.72 10.98
C ASN A 62 -16.99 -2.05 11.63
N SER A 63 -16.77 -1.62 12.86
CA SER A 63 -15.60 -2.02 13.63
C SER A 63 -15.93 -2.32 15.07
N ILE A 64 -15.12 -3.17 15.70
CA ILE A 64 -15.17 -3.50 17.13
C ILE A 64 -13.79 -3.32 17.74
N GLY A 65 -13.71 -2.81 18.96
CA GLY A 65 -12.45 -2.66 19.69
C GLY A 65 -11.52 -1.59 19.14
N LEU A 66 -12.01 -0.72 18.24
CA LEU A 66 -11.20 0.36 17.66
C LEU A 66 -10.96 1.46 18.70
N ASN A 67 -9.70 1.65 19.08
CA ASN A 67 -9.23 2.70 19.98
C ASN A 67 -7.73 2.93 19.80
N THR A 68 -7.14 3.93 20.48
CA THR A 68 -5.72 4.28 20.37
C THR A 68 -4.77 3.19 20.87
N ASP A 69 -5.25 2.29 21.72
CA ASP A 69 -4.43 1.19 22.24
C ASP A 69 -4.49 -0.05 21.34
N SER A 70 -5.47 -0.13 20.43
CA SER A 70 -5.69 -1.29 19.56
C SER A 70 -4.93 -1.21 18.24
N ILE A 71 -4.45 -0.03 17.85
CA ILE A 71 -3.81 0.18 16.56
C ILE A 71 -2.61 1.11 16.71
N GLU A 72 -1.50 0.74 16.09
CA GLU A 72 -0.32 1.59 15.96
C GLU A 72 -0.23 2.12 14.54
N ILE A 73 0.00 3.42 14.40
CA ILE A 73 0.17 4.09 13.11
C ILE A 73 1.52 4.78 13.15
N THR A 74 2.34 4.52 12.15
CA THR A 74 3.65 5.16 11.99
C THR A 74 3.88 5.61 10.57
N ALA A 75 4.81 6.51 10.36
CA ALA A 75 5.31 6.85 9.04
C ALA A 75 6.82 7.05 9.07
N GLU A 76 7.47 6.81 7.94
CA GLU A 76 8.90 7.03 7.75
C GLU A 76 9.21 7.57 6.36
N LEU A 77 10.31 8.34 6.27
CA LEU A 77 10.92 8.70 5.00
C LEU A 77 11.84 7.55 4.58
N ILE A 78 11.49 6.87 3.50
CA ILE A 78 12.29 5.77 2.97
C ILE A 78 13.33 6.27 1.97
N ASP A 79 14.41 5.52 1.81
CA ASP A 79 15.31 5.66 0.66
C ASP A 79 14.67 4.90 -0.54
N PRO A 80 14.32 5.60 -1.65
CA PRO A 80 13.75 4.94 -2.83
C PRO A 80 14.67 3.87 -3.45
N THR A 81 15.96 3.87 -3.12
CA THR A 81 16.95 2.90 -3.59
C THR A 81 17.23 1.77 -2.61
N ASP A 82 16.62 1.80 -1.43
CA ASP A 82 16.77 0.75 -0.44
C ASP A 82 16.25 -0.59 -0.99
N ILE A 83 17.08 -1.62 -0.90
CA ILE A 83 16.79 -2.94 -1.43
C ILE A 83 15.54 -3.57 -0.78
N SER A 84 15.24 -3.24 0.47
CA SER A 84 14.04 -3.68 1.17
C SER A 84 12.76 -3.12 0.55
N ILE A 85 12.82 -1.93 -0.04
CA ILE A 85 11.72 -1.30 -0.76
C ILE A 85 11.70 -1.77 -2.22
N VAL A 86 12.87 -1.74 -2.88
CA VAL A 86 12.99 -2.11 -4.31
C VAL A 86 12.50 -3.53 -4.58
N ASN A 87 12.82 -4.49 -3.71
CA ASN A 87 12.37 -5.88 -3.83
C ASN A 87 10.85 -6.07 -3.66
N ARG A 88 10.17 -5.09 -3.09
CA ARG A 88 8.70 -5.10 -2.90
C ARG A 88 7.96 -4.43 -4.06
N LEU A 89 8.65 -3.74 -4.97
CA LEU A 89 8.02 -3.10 -6.13
C LEU A 89 7.48 -4.15 -7.10
N PRO A 90 6.26 -3.99 -7.64
CA PRO A 90 5.65 -4.98 -8.53
C PRO A 90 6.30 -5.03 -9.92
N SER A 91 7.16 -4.06 -10.23
CA SER A 91 7.85 -3.94 -11.52
C SER A 91 8.97 -2.92 -11.43
N THR A 92 9.98 -3.03 -12.31
CA THR A 92 10.99 -1.98 -12.52
C THR A 92 10.43 -0.66 -13.12
N LEU A 93 9.16 -0.68 -13.56
CA LEU A 93 8.43 0.48 -14.03
C LEU A 93 7.59 1.17 -12.93
N THR A 94 7.74 0.70 -11.69
CA THR A 94 7.09 1.26 -10.50
C THR A 94 8.17 1.80 -9.56
N ASN A 95 8.03 3.04 -9.09
CA ASN A 95 9.09 3.68 -8.31
C ASN A 95 8.50 4.52 -7.17
N ALA A 96 9.21 4.58 -6.05
CA ALA A 96 8.93 5.58 -5.02
C ALA A 96 9.31 6.98 -5.56
N ILE A 97 8.46 7.98 -5.25
CA ILE A 97 8.70 9.35 -5.70
C ILE A 97 9.67 10.06 -4.77
N SER A 98 10.79 10.57 -5.31
CA SER A 98 11.83 11.24 -4.52
C SER A 98 11.33 12.48 -3.76
N GLY A 99 10.30 13.15 -4.27
CA GLY A 99 9.68 14.30 -3.62
C GLY A 99 8.75 13.94 -2.45
N PHE A 100 8.37 12.67 -2.32
CA PHE A 100 7.47 12.17 -1.27
C PHE A 100 7.68 10.66 -1.03
N PRO A 101 8.88 10.25 -0.57
CA PRO A 101 9.18 8.85 -0.33
C PRO A 101 8.70 8.45 1.08
N VAL A 102 7.38 8.45 1.28
CA VAL A 102 6.76 8.19 2.59
C VAL A 102 6.11 6.82 2.60
N LEU A 103 6.52 5.99 3.56
CA LEU A 103 5.86 4.75 3.91
C LEU A 103 5.04 4.98 5.18
N VAL A 104 3.74 4.66 5.13
CA VAL A 104 2.83 4.69 6.27
C VAL A 104 2.52 3.26 6.66
N SER A 105 2.82 2.89 7.91
CA SER A 105 2.56 1.56 8.44
C SER A 105 1.43 1.59 9.47
N ILE A 106 0.51 0.65 9.34
CA ILE A 106 -0.64 0.47 10.24
C ILE A 106 -0.55 -0.94 10.81
N SER A 107 -0.33 -1.03 12.12
CA SER A 107 -0.09 -2.29 12.83
C SER A 107 -1.10 -2.45 13.97
N PRO A 108 -2.21 -3.18 13.73
CA PRO A 108 -3.13 -3.54 14.79
C PRO A 108 -2.47 -4.49 15.80
N LYS A 109 -2.75 -4.26 17.09
CA LYS A 109 -2.21 -5.11 18.16
C LYS A 109 -3.05 -6.37 18.30
N ALA A 110 -2.41 -7.53 18.21
CA ALA A 110 -3.06 -8.84 18.16
C ALA A 110 -4.04 -9.09 19.34
N ASP A 111 -3.65 -8.67 20.55
CA ASP A 111 -4.41 -8.93 21.78
C ASP A 111 -5.43 -7.83 22.13
N ALA A 112 -5.56 -6.80 21.29
CA ALA A 112 -6.42 -5.65 21.58
C ALA A 112 -7.89 -5.86 21.19
N GLY A 113 -8.25 -6.99 20.56
CA GLY A 113 -9.61 -7.33 20.20
C GLY A 113 -10.20 -6.46 19.09
N PHE A 114 -9.35 -5.79 18.31
CA PHE A 114 -9.79 -4.99 17.16
C PHE A 114 -10.17 -5.91 15.99
N GLY A 115 -11.29 -5.58 15.34
CA GLY A 115 -11.75 -6.23 14.13
C GLY A 115 -12.65 -5.30 13.32
N PHE A 116 -12.85 -5.61 12.03
CA PHE A 116 -13.76 -4.87 11.16
C PHE A 116 -14.37 -5.79 10.11
N GLU A 117 -15.50 -5.36 9.53
CA GLU A 117 -16.21 -6.03 8.45
C GLU A 117 -15.98 -5.35 7.12
N GLY A 118 -15.97 -6.15 6.05
CA GLY A 118 -15.80 -5.65 4.69
C GLY A 118 -14.43 -4.99 4.44
N PRO A 119 -14.31 -4.15 3.40
CA PRO A 119 -13.08 -3.42 3.13
C PRO A 119 -12.95 -2.17 4.01
N ALA A 120 -11.77 -1.94 4.59
CA ALA A 120 -11.39 -0.66 5.16
C ALA A 120 -11.01 0.34 4.05
N MET A 121 -11.58 1.54 4.06
CA MET A 121 -11.16 2.63 3.17
C MET A 121 -9.92 3.31 3.74
N VAL A 122 -8.92 3.54 2.90
CA VAL A 122 -7.66 4.23 3.21
C VAL A 122 -7.50 5.43 2.33
N GLU A 123 -7.25 6.60 2.92
CA GLU A 123 -6.94 7.83 2.19
C GLU A 123 -5.66 8.45 2.72
N LEU A 124 -4.71 8.71 1.82
CA LEU A 124 -3.53 9.53 2.09
C LEU A 124 -3.69 10.88 1.37
N TYR A 125 -3.55 11.96 2.13
CA TYR A 125 -3.54 13.32 1.61
C TYR A 125 -2.24 14.01 1.99
N THR A 126 -1.62 14.71 1.03
CA THR A 126 -0.41 15.49 1.28
C THR A 126 -0.37 16.76 0.44
N LYS A 127 0.25 17.80 0.99
CA LYS A 127 0.59 19.06 0.29
C LYS A 127 1.96 19.01 -0.37
N ALA A 128 2.79 18.02 -0.04
CA ALA A 128 4.13 17.88 -0.58
C ALA A 128 4.16 17.47 -2.07
N VAL A 129 3.04 16.94 -2.58
CA VAL A 129 2.89 16.51 -3.98
C VAL A 129 1.79 17.33 -4.65
N HIS A 130 2.07 17.81 -5.86
CA HIS A 130 1.06 18.44 -6.70
C HIS A 130 0.35 17.39 -7.54
N TYR A 131 -0.99 17.47 -7.60
CA TYR A 131 -1.77 16.60 -8.47
C TYR A 131 -1.62 17.02 -9.93
N ASP A 132 -1.17 16.08 -10.76
CA ASP A 132 -1.16 16.19 -12.21
C ASP A 132 -1.77 14.89 -12.79
N PRO A 133 -2.89 14.97 -13.53
CA PRO A 133 -3.53 13.78 -14.10
C PRO A 133 -2.64 13.05 -15.13
N ALA A 134 -1.62 13.72 -15.69
CA ALA A 134 -0.65 13.11 -16.59
C ALA A 134 0.42 12.29 -15.87
N VAL A 135 0.57 12.47 -14.55
CA VAL A 135 1.53 11.72 -13.72
C VAL A 135 0.81 10.56 -13.04
N PRO A 136 1.10 9.30 -13.39
CA PRO A 136 0.34 8.14 -12.90
C PRO A 136 0.76 7.75 -11.49
N LEU A 137 0.47 8.63 -10.51
CA LEU A 137 0.64 8.34 -9.08
C LEU A 137 -0.53 7.50 -8.58
N ARG A 138 -0.21 6.44 -7.82
CA ARG A 138 -1.18 5.48 -7.29
C ARG A 138 -0.88 5.14 -5.85
N LEU A 139 -1.91 4.75 -5.10
CA LEU A 139 -1.81 4.23 -3.74
C LEU A 139 -1.59 2.72 -3.78
N PHE A 140 -0.52 2.29 -3.14
CA PHE A 140 -0.17 0.89 -3.00
C PHE A 140 -0.21 0.45 -1.54
N THR A 141 -0.49 -0.81 -1.33
CA THR A 141 -0.37 -1.49 -0.04
C THR A 141 0.55 -2.69 -0.14
N SER A 142 1.14 -3.09 0.98
CA SER A 142 1.90 -4.34 1.07
C SER A 142 1.64 -5.00 2.42
N HIS A 143 1.39 -6.29 2.40
CA HIS A 143 1.13 -7.10 3.58
C HIS A 143 2.36 -7.95 3.90
N ASP A 144 2.72 -8.07 5.18
CA ASP A 144 3.81 -8.92 5.67
C ASP A 144 5.12 -8.73 4.89
N ASN A 145 5.47 -7.48 4.55
CA ASN A 145 6.62 -7.12 3.71
C ASN A 145 6.62 -7.75 2.31
N GLY A 146 5.47 -8.18 1.80
CA GLY A 146 5.30 -8.70 0.46
C GLY A 146 5.38 -7.64 -0.64
N THR A 147 5.05 -8.04 -1.87
CA THR A 147 5.00 -7.13 -3.01
C THR A 147 3.92 -6.05 -2.81
N PHE A 148 4.23 -4.82 -3.22
CA PHE A 148 3.26 -3.72 -3.23
C PHE A 148 2.18 -3.95 -4.29
N GLU A 149 0.92 -3.86 -3.89
CA GLU A 149 -0.27 -4.01 -4.71
C GLU A 149 -0.99 -2.67 -4.87
N ASP A 150 -1.37 -2.31 -6.10
CA ASP A 150 -2.14 -1.09 -6.37
C ASP A 150 -3.59 -1.26 -5.89
N ILE A 151 -3.97 -0.43 -4.92
CA ILE A 151 -5.33 -0.39 -4.34
C ILE A 151 -6.09 0.89 -4.69
N THR A 152 -5.59 1.70 -5.62
CA THR A 152 -6.17 3.00 -5.95
C THR A 152 -7.61 2.87 -6.46
N THR A 153 -8.51 3.65 -5.86
CA THR A 153 -9.90 3.81 -6.31
C THR A 153 -10.23 5.26 -6.68
N LEU A 154 -9.40 6.22 -6.23
CA LEU A 154 -9.51 7.64 -6.52
C LEU A 154 -8.16 8.32 -6.39
N THR A 155 -7.85 9.23 -7.32
CA THR A 155 -6.88 10.31 -7.14
C THR A 155 -7.54 11.64 -7.43
N SER A 156 -7.19 12.69 -6.69
CA SER A 156 -7.83 14.00 -6.87
C SER A 156 -6.90 15.17 -6.57
N SER A 157 -7.26 16.34 -7.12
CA SER A 157 -6.60 17.62 -6.98
C SER A 157 -6.83 18.29 -5.61
N GLY A 158 -6.17 19.41 -5.38
CA GLY A 158 -6.13 20.13 -4.10
C GLY A 158 -4.88 19.72 -3.31
N SER A 159 -3.67 19.79 -3.94
CA SER A 159 -2.47 19.05 -3.62
C SER A 159 -2.61 17.60 -4.09
N PHE A 160 -2.21 16.56 -3.37
CA PHE A 160 -2.39 15.19 -3.83
C PHE A 160 -3.18 14.38 -2.80
N ARG A 161 -4.21 13.72 -3.28
CA ARG A 161 -5.04 12.80 -2.51
C ARG A 161 -5.15 11.48 -3.25
N ALA A 162 -4.84 10.38 -2.58
CA ALA A 162 -5.05 9.04 -3.09
C ALA A 162 -5.90 8.23 -2.11
N ARG A 163 -6.93 7.57 -2.63
CA ARG A 163 -7.83 6.72 -1.86
C ARG A 163 -7.81 5.30 -2.45
N GLY A 164 -7.86 4.34 -1.56
CA GLY A 164 -7.99 2.93 -1.86
C GLY A 164 -8.81 2.21 -0.81
N SER A 165 -8.83 0.90 -0.87
CA SER A 165 -9.39 0.05 0.17
C SER A 165 -8.48 -1.14 0.42
N THR A 166 -8.67 -1.81 1.58
CA THR A 166 -7.91 -3.01 1.93
C THR A 166 -8.78 -3.94 2.79
N GLY A 167 -8.64 -5.25 2.63
CA GLY A 167 -9.27 -6.27 3.46
C GLY A 167 -8.47 -6.58 4.74
N ARG A 168 -7.24 -6.09 4.85
CA ARG A 168 -6.29 -6.35 5.95
C ARG A 168 -5.30 -5.22 6.09
N PHE A 169 -4.56 -5.16 7.21
CA PHE A 169 -3.58 -4.10 7.45
C PHE A 169 -2.14 -4.44 7.12
N SER A 170 -1.33 -3.33 7.10
CA SER A 170 -0.19 -3.25 6.25
C SER A 170 0.55 -1.94 6.19
N ASP A 171 1.47 -1.88 5.24
CA ASP A 171 2.15 -0.70 4.75
C ASP A 171 1.41 -0.05 3.58
N PHE A 172 1.45 1.27 3.50
CA PHE A 172 0.86 2.08 2.44
C PHE A 172 1.86 3.09 1.91
N ILE A 173 1.92 3.22 0.57
CA ILE A 173 2.85 4.11 -0.11
C ILE A 173 2.23 4.68 -1.39
N ILE A 174 2.59 5.91 -1.75
CA ILE A 174 2.26 6.48 -3.06
C ILE A 174 3.45 6.22 -3.99
N LEU A 175 3.21 5.49 -5.08
CA LEU A 175 4.21 5.15 -6.09
C LEU A 175 3.86 5.78 -7.44
N LEU A 176 4.89 6.08 -8.23
CA LEU A 176 4.78 6.33 -9.66
C LEU A 176 4.69 4.99 -10.38
N ASP A 177 3.61 4.74 -11.11
CA ASP A 177 3.38 3.51 -11.86
C ASP A 177 3.32 3.78 -13.37
N THR A 178 4.44 3.56 -14.04
CA THR A 178 4.58 3.79 -15.49
C THR A 178 4.34 2.52 -16.34
N ARG A 179 3.83 1.44 -15.71
CA ARG A 179 3.38 0.26 -16.47
C ARG A 179 2.27 0.63 -17.45
N SER A 180 2.18 -0.10 -18.56
CA SER A 180 1.07 0.13 -19.48
C SER A 180 -0.28 -0.16 -18.81
N PRO A 181 -1.36 0.59 -19.15
CA PRO A 181 -2.69 0.31 -18.60
C PRO A 181 -3.13 -1.14 -18.81
N ALA A 182 -2.84 -1.73 -19.97
CA ALA A 182 -3.14 -3.14 -20.27
C ALA A 182 -2.41 -4.08 -19.32
N THR A 183 -1.13 -3.83 -18.99
CA THR A 183 -0.37 -4.61 -18.02
C THR A 183 -1.00 -4.53 -16.63
N ILE A 184 -1.34 -3.32 -16.17
CA ILE A 184 -1.97 -3.10 -14.87
C ILE A 184 -3.30 -3.85 -14.77
N ILE A 185 -4.16 -3.74 -15.78
CA ILE A 185 -5.47 -4.40 -15.79
C ILE A 185 -5.32 -5.92 -15.80
N ASN A 186 -4.44 -6.48 -16.65
CA ASN A 186 -4.22 -7.92 -16.69
C ASN A 186 -3.68 -8.48 -15.36
N ASN A 187 -2.75 -7.77 -14.72
CA ASN A 187 -2.26 -8.15 -13.40
C ASN A 187 -3.42 -8.19 -12.38
N LYS A 188 -4.24 -7.12 -12.31
CA LYS A 188 -5.38 -7.07 -11.39
C LYS A 188 -6.41 -8.19 -11.63
N VAL A 189 -6.66 -8.56 -12.88
CA VAL A 189 -7.54 -9.71 -13.20
C VAL A 189 -6.92 -11.03 -12.71
N ASN A 190 -5.61 -11.20 -12.85
CA ASN A 190 -4.91 -12.37 -12.36
C ASN A 190 -4.90 -12.43 -10.82
N ASP A 191 -4.63 -11.30 -10.15
CA ASP A 191 -4.64 -11.20 -8.68
C ASP A 191 -6.03 -11.53 -8.13
N LEU A 192 -7.09 -10.99 -8.73
CA LEU A 192 -8.48 -11.30 -8.39
C LEU A 192 -8.78 -12.80 -8.52
N ARG A 193 -8.33 -13.44 -9.62
CA ARG A 193 -8.48 -14.88 -9.82
C ARG A 193 -7.72 -15.68 -8.76
N ASN A 194 -6.49 -15.29 -8.46
CA ASN A 194 -5.65 -15.97 -7.48
C ASN A 194 -6.28 -15.89 -6.07
N THR A 195 -6.78 -14.71 -5.67
CA THR A 195 -7.45 -14.51 -4.38
C THR A 195 -8.70 -15.36 -4.28
N LEU A 196 -9.55 -15.37 -5.33
CA LEU A 196 -10.76 -16.19 -5.34
C LEU A 196 -10.43 -17.69 -5.26
N THR A 197 -9.45 -18.16 -6.04
CA THR A 197 -9.02 -19.56 -6.05
C THR A 197 -8.41 -19.99 -4.72
N ALA A 198 -7.59 -19.15 -4.09
CA ALA A 198 -6.97 -19.43 -2.79
C ALA A 198 -8.03 -19.61 -1.67
N ASN A 199 -9.18 -18.94 -1.80
CA ASN A 199 -10.25 -18.95 -0.81
C ASN A 199 -11.47 -19.81 -1.21
N GLN A 200 -11.37 -20.67 -2.24
CA GLN A 200 -12.50 -21.42 -2.79
C GLN A 200 -13.28 -22.28 -1.77
N TYR A 201 -12.59 -22.77 -0.73
CA TYR A 201 -13.22 -23.61 0.31
C TYR A 201 -13.83 -22.80 1.46
N SER A 202 -13.57 -21.50 1.50
CA SER A 202 -14.13 -20.58 2.50
C SER A 202 -15.35 -19.84 1.99
N VAL A 203 -15.60 -19.89 0.68
CA VAL A 203 -16.72 -19.22 -0.01
C VAL A 203 -17.83 -20.26 -0.27
N ASP A 204 -19.11 -19.86 -0.13
CA ASP A 204 -20.22 -20.70 -0.56
C ASP A 204 -20.06 -21.17 -2.00
N ALA A 205 -20.33 -22.45 -2.27
CA ALA A 205 -20.03 -23.06 -3.56
C ALA A 205 -20.78 -22.42 -4.75
N ALA A 206 -22.03 -21.99 -4.53
CA ALA A 206 -22.82 -21.33 -5.58
C ALA A 206 -22.29 -19.92 -5.82
N LEU A 207 -21.94 -19.19 -4.76
CA LEU A 207 -21.35 -17.87 -4.84
C LEU A 207 -19.96 -17.92 -5.49
N TYR A 208 -19.11 -18.88 -5.11
CA TYR A 208 -17.82 -19.11 -5.76
C TYR A 208 -17.97 -19.29 -7.26
N THR A 209 -18.91 -20.18 -7.69
CA THR A 209 -19.15 -20.43 -9.11
C THR A 209 -19.58 -19.15 -9.85
N ALA A 210 -20.44 -18.33 -9.25
CA ALA A 210 -20.90 -17.07 -9.84
C ALA A 210 -19.76 -16.03 -9.97
N LEU A 211 -18.92 -15.91 -8.94
CA LEU A 211 -17.75 -14.99 -8.95
C LEU A 211 -16.67 -15.48 -9.92
N ASP A 212 -16.38 -16.78 -9.98
CA ASP A 212 -15.41 -17.35 -10.93
C ASP A 212 -15.84 -17.16 -12.38
N ALA A 213 -17.12 -17.36 -12.67
CA ALA A 213 -17.70 -17.03 -13.99
C ALA A 213 -17.54 -15.53 -14.31
N SER A 214 -17.77 -14.65 -13.33
CA SER A 214 -17.57 -13.20 -13.51
C SER A 214 -16.11 -12.86 -13.80
N VAL A 215 -15.16 -13.41 -13.05
CA VAL A 215 -13.71 -13.21 -13.27
C VAL A 215 -13.29 -13.71 -14.65
N SER A 216 -13.80 -14.87 -15.09
CA SER A 216 -13.52 -15.44 -16.39
C SER A 216 -14.07 -14.56 -17.53
N ASN A 217 -15.28 -14.02 -17.36
CA ASN A 217 -15.88 -13.10 -18.34
C ASN A 217 -15.16 -11.76 -18.38
N ILE A 218 -14.71 -11.21 -17.23
CA ILE A 218 -13.84 -10.01 -17.18
C ILE A 218 -12.56 -10.26 -17.97
N ALA A 219 -11.88 -11.38 -17.73
CA ALA A 219 -10.65 -11.74 -18.44
C ALA A 219 -10.87 -11.85 -19.95
N HIS A 220 -11.99 -12.44 -20.38
CA HIS A 220 -12.34 -12.54 -21.80
C HIS A 220 -12.59 -11.15 -22.42
N ALA A 221 -13.37 -10.29 -21.78
CA ALA A 221 -13.64 -8.93 -22.25
C ALA A 221 -12.35 -8.08 -22.33
N VAL A 222 -11.48 -8.17 -21.31
CA VAL A 222 -10.18 -7.48 -21.30
C VAL A 222 -9.28 -7.98 -22.44
N SER A 223 -9.22 -9.29 -22.69
CA SER A 223 -8.42 -9.86 -23.78
C SER A 223 -8.95 -9.44 -25.17
N GLY A 224 -10.25 -9.24 -25.27
CA GLY A 224 -10.91 -8.70 -26.46
C GLY A 224 -10.84 -7.18 -26.57
N LEU A 225 -10.19 -6.48 -25.63
CA LEU A 225 -10.14 -5.01 -25.53
C LEU A 225 -11.52 -4.36 -25.36
N ASP A 226 -12.55 -5.12 -24.97
CA ASP A 226 -13.88 -4.60 -24.64
C ASP A 226 -13.94 -4.16 -23.16
N TYR A 227 -13.30 -3.03 -22.89
CA TYR A 227 -13.23 -2.48 -21.54
C TYR A 227 -14.59 -2.00 -21.02
N ALA A 228 -15.52 -1.64 -21.93
CA ALA A 228 -16.87 -1.28 -21.54
C ALA A 228 -17.65 -2.49 -21.00
N ALA A 229 -17.59 -3.63 -21.69
CA ALA A 229 -18.16 -4.87 -21.20
C ALA A 229 -17.48 -5.33 -19.90
N ALA A 230 -16.14 -5.25 -19.82
CA ALA A 230 -15.41 -5.58 -18.60
C ALA A 230 -15.90 -4.75 -17.41
N MET A 231 -16.12 -3.44 -17.58
CA MET A 231 -16.62 -2.54 -16.54
C MET A 231 -17.99 -2.98 -16.00
N VAL A 232 -18.92 -3.31 -16.90
CA VAL A 232 -20.27 -3.78 -16.51
C VAL A 232 -20.21 -5.07 -15.68
N ILE A 233 -19.32 -6.00 -16.08
CA ILE A 233 -19.16 -7.27 -15.35
C ILE A 233 -18.50 -7.04 -13.99
N VAL A 234 -17.51 -6.13 -13.91
CA VAL A 234 -16.89 -5.74 -12.64
C VAL A 234 -17.92 -5.11 -11.70
N ASP A 235 -18.76 -4.20 -12.18
CA ASP A 235 -19.83 -3.58 -11.38
C ASP A 235 -20.83 -4.62 -10.87
N HIS A 236 -21.17 -5.61 -11.68
CA HIS A 236 -22.02 -6.73 -11.25
C HIS A 236 -21.32 -7.57 -10.17
N ALA A 237 -20.05 -7.93 -10.37
CA ALA A 237 -19.28 -8.71 -9.39
C ALA A 237 -19.13 -7.98 -8.06
N ILE A 238 -18.92 -6.65 -8.06
CA ILE A 238 -18.95 -5.82 -6.86
C ILE A 238 -20.29 -5.96 -6.14
N SER A 239 -21.40 -5.79 -6.85
CA SER A 239 -22.73 -5.91 -6.27
C SER A 239 -23.01 -7.31 -5.69
N VAL A 240 -22.56 -8.35 -6.37
CA VAL A 240 -22.69 -9.75 -5.86
C VAL A 240 -21.90 -9.92 -4.57
N ALA A 241 -20.65 -9.43 -4.52
CA ALA A 241 -19.81 -9.55 -3.33
C ALA A 241 -20.32 -8.68 -2.16
N GLU A 242 -20.81 -7.47 -2.41
CA GLU A 242 -21.35 -6.57 -1.38
C GLU A 242 -22.68 -7.09 -0.78
N ASN A 243 -23.48 -7.84 -1.55
CA ASN A 243 -24.75 -8.41 -1.06
C ASN A 243 -24.58 -9.80 -0.42
N ALA A 244 -23.41 -10.41 -0.47
CA ALA A 244 -23.14 -11.68 0.19
C ALA A 244 -23.01 -11.47 1.71
N ASP A 245 -23.65 -12.35 2.49
CA ASP A 245 -23.46 -12.35 3.94
C ASP A 245 -22.16 -13.05 4.36
N GLY A 246 -21.77 -12.89 5.63
CA GLY A 246 -20.52 -13.44 6.15
C GLY A 246 -20.48 -14.99 6.20
N ALA A 247 -21.63 -15.69 6.06
CA ALA A 247 -21.67 -17.14 5.94
C ALA A 247 -21.40 -17.59 4.49
N GLN A 248 -21.78 -16.76 3.51
CA GLN A 248 -21.54 -17.02 2.10
C GLN A 248 -20.13 -16.58 1.68
N LEU A 249 -19.67 -15.42 2.19
CA LEU A 249 -18.38 -14.82 1.88
C LEU A 249 -17.79 -14.24 3.17
N PRO A 250 -16.77 -14.87 3.78
CA PRO A 250 -16.16 -14.36 5.00
C PRO A 250 -15.78 -12.90 4.88
N ASN A 251 -16.35 -12.06 5.76
CA ASN A 251 -16.27 -10.60 5.65
C ASN A 251 -15.62 -9.93 6.87
N VAL A 252 -15.11 -10.70 7.83
CA VAL A 252 -14.52 -10.18 9.07
C VAL A 252 -13.02 -10.32 9.04
N TRP A 253 -12.32 -9.25 9.36
CA TRP A 253 -10.90 -9.25 9.71
C TRP A 253 -10.72 -9.04 11.21
N ARG A 254 -9.74 -9.72 11.82
CA ARG A 254 -9.38 -9.55 13.24
C ARG A 254 -7.88 -9.36 13.40
N SER A 255 -7.50 -8.55 14.40
CA SER A 255 -6.09 -8.31 14.75
C SER A 255 -5.35 -9.58 15.22
N SER A 256 -6.07 -10.60 15.71
CA SER A 256 -5.52 -11.91 16.02
C SER A 256 -5.06 -12.73 14.81
N GLY A 257 -5.47 -12.35 13.58
CA GLY A 257 -5.07 -13.01 12.34
C GLY A 257 -5.66 -14.42 12.15
N ASP A 258 -6.69 -14.78 12.91
CA ASP A 258 -7.30 -16.13 12.92
C ASP A 258 -8.28 -16.36 11.77
N ILE A 259 -8.74 -15.31 11.11
CA ILE A 259 -9.67 -15.36 9.97
C ILE A 259 -9.27 -14.42 8.85
N VAL A 260 -9.61 -14.83 7.62
CA VAL A 260 -9.36 -14.05 6.39
C VAL A 260 -10.64 -13.34 5.99
N ASN A 261 -10.56 -12.04 5.78
CA ASN A 261 -11.64 -11.20 5.25
C ASN A 261 -11.68 -11.30 3.72
N VAL A 262 -12.22 -12.40 3.22
CA VAL A 262 -12.26 -12.69 1.77
C VAL A 262 -13.05 -11.64 1.01
N GLN A 263 -14.21 -11.20 1.56
CA GLN A 263 -15.03 -10.15 0.97
C GLN A 263 -14.26 -8.84 0.84
N GLY A 264 -13.58 -8.42 1.91
CA GLY A 264 -12.80 -7.18 1.90
C GLY A 264 -11.67 -7.20 0.87
N GLU A 265 -10.99 -8.33 0.70
CA GLU A 265 -9.93 -8.48 -0.31
C GLU A 265 -10.48 -8.48 -1.74
N LEU A 266 -11.54 -9.26 -2.01
CA LEU A 266 -12.16 -9.30 -3.35
C LEU A 266 -12.74 -7.94 -3.75
N LEU A 267 -13.45 -7.26 -2.83
CA LEU A 267 -13.99 -5.92 -3.09
C LEU A 267 -12.88 -4.89 -3.34
N THR A 268 -11.76 -4.97 -2.61
CA THR A 268 -10.59 -4.13 -2.86
C THR A 268 -10.07 -4.32 -4.27
N GLN A 269 -9.87 -5.56 -4.71
CA GLN A 269 -9.35 -5.88 -6.04
C GLN A 269 -10.33 -5.49 -7.15
N LEU A 270 -11.63 -5.75 -6.98
CA LEU A 270 -12.67 -5.35 -7.93
C LEU A 270 -12.76 -3.82 -8.06
N LYS A 271 -12.77 -3.08 -6.94
CA LYS A 271 -12.87 -1.60 -6.95
C LYS A 271 -11.64 -0.95 -7.59
N THR A 272 -10.43 -1.47 -7.35
CA THR A 272 -9.21 -0.94 -8.00
C THR A 272 -9.12 -1.34 -9.48
N LEU A 273 -9.63 -2.52 -9.88
CA LEU A 273 -9.76 -2.91 -11.28
C LEU A 273 -10.74 -1.97 -12.01
N ARG A 274 -11.91 -1.71 -11.43
CA ARG A 274 -12.88 -0.73 -11.91
C ARG A 274 -12.26 0.64 -12.13
N TYR A 275 -11.46 1.12 -11.17
CA TYR A 275 -10.73 2.38 -11.30
C TYR A 275 -9.80 2.36 -12.50
N SER A 276 -9.00 1.30 -12.68
CA SER A 276 -8.06 1.18 -13.78
C SER A 276 -8.74 1.12 -15.15
N LEU A 277 -9.89 0.45 -15.25
CA LEU A 277 -10.72 0.42 -16.47
C LEU A 277 -11.33 1.79 -16.83
N ARG A 278 -11.66 2.59 -15.80
CA ARG A 278 -12.30 3.92 -16.01
C ARG A 278 -11.34 5.00 -16.49
N ILE A 279 -10.06 4.89 -16.18
CA ILE A 279 -9.05 5.92 -16.50
C ILE A 279 -8.24 5.59 -17.78
N LEU A 280 -8.66 4.55 -18.54
CA LEU A 280 -8.16 4.30 -19.89
C LEU A 280 -8.61 5.42 -20.85
#